data_567b981d6d5a2a2ba208f46f2d3d4b86
#
_entry.id   567b981d6d5a2a2ba208f46f2d3d4b86
#
_cell.length_a   1.000
_cell.length_b   1.000
_cell.length_c   1.000
_cell.angle_alpha   90.00
_cell.angle_beta   90.00
_cell.angle_gamma   90.00
#
_symmetry.space_group_name_H-M   'P 1'
#
loop_
_entity.id
_entity.type
_entity.pdbx_description
1 polymer ?
#
loop_
_entity_poly.entity_id
_entity_poly.type
_entity_poly.pdbx_seq_one_letter_code
_entity_poly.pdbx_strand_id
1 'polypeptide(L)'
;MKSKKVKQRERRFTYLYIEHQGHIAIHQRGAGDIWQGLWELPQDTHLTSPDAAGWEGEAQLLHKEVRHVLTHQVILADLYLWEPHTRPTLPEDFIWVTRDELQAYALPRLIEILLADIPAD
;
A
#
# COMPACT_ATOMS: atom_id res chain seq x y z
N MET A 1 -26.74 13.80 29.97
CA MET A 1 -26.27 12.55 29.62
C MET A 1 -25.29 12.63 28.47
N LYS A 2 -24.18 12.02 28.62
CA LYS A 2 -23.25 12.15 27.59
C LYS A 2 -23.47 11.11 26.51
N SER A 3 -23.49 11.53 25.30
CA SER A 3 -23.67 10.61 24.22
C SER A 3 -22.44 9.70 24.13
N LYS A 4 -22.68 8.48 23.84
CA LYS A 4 -21.61 7.55 23.70
C LYS A 4 -20.93 7.78 22.37
N LYS A 5 -19.70 8.13 22.39
CA LYS A 5 -18.96 8.28 21.16
C LYS A 5 -18.54 6.95 20.64
N VAL A 6 -18.83 6.70 19.37
CA VAL A 6 -18.34 5.50 18.73
C VAL A 6 -16.85 5.70 18.52
N LYS A 7 -16.07 4.89 19.19
CA LYS A 7 -14.64 4.95 19.01
C LYS A 7 -14.27 4.36 17.69
N GLN A 8 -13.70 5.17 16.84
CA GLN A 8 -13.19 4.68 15.57
C GLN A 8 -11.83 4.03 15.83
N ARG A 9 -11.65 2.85 15.28
CA ARG A 9 -10.38 2.16 15.37
C ARG A 9 -9.38 2.86 14.46
N GLU A 10 -8.22 3.21 14.99
CA GLU A 10 -7.18 3.81 14.19
C GLU A 10 -6.18 2.75 13.75
N ARG A 11 -5.86 2.74 12.47
CA ARG A 11 -4.92 1.77 11.91
C ARG A 11 -3.88 2.49 11.07
N ARG A 12 -2.64 2.03 11.12
CA ARG A 12 -1.57 2.58 10.31
C ARG A 12 -1.16 1.57 9.27
N PHE A 13 -1.12 2.02 8.02
CA PHE A 13 -0.63 1.20 6.91
C PHE A 13 0.57 1.91 6.32
N THR A 14 1.66 1.18 6.16
CA THR A 14 2.86 1.69 5.48
C THR A 14 2.95 1.02 4.13
N TYR A 15 2.55 1.75 3.10
CA TYR A 15 2.53 1.22 1.75
C TYR A 15 3.85 1.47 1.04
N LEU A 16 4.20 0.58 0.14
CA LEU A 16 5.43 0.64 -0.62
C LEU A 16 5.12 0.60 -2.10
N TYR A 17 5.52 1.64 -2.80
CA TYR A 17 5.50 1.65 -4.25
C TYR A 17 6.84 1.06 -4.69
N ILE A 18 6.88 -0.25 -4.88
CA ILE A 18 8.11 -0.95 -5.23
C ILE A 18 8.19 -1.04 -6.75
N GLU A 19 9.09 -0.28 -7.32
CA GLU A 19 9.23 -0.23 -8.77
C GLU A 19 10.53 -0.90 -9.19
N HIS A 20 10.43 -1.80 -10.17
CA HIS A 20 11.58 -2.46 -10.74
C HIS A 20 11.34 -2.65 -12.23
N GLN A 21 12.19 -2.04 -13.04
CA GLN A 21 12.12 -2.15 -14.49
C GLN A 21 10.72 -1.85 -15.06
N GLY A 22 10.12 -0.78 -14.56
CA GLY A 22 8.82 -0.34 -15.04
C GLY A 22 7.63 -1.10 -14.51
N HIS A 23 7.85 -2.04 -13.59
CA HIS A 23 6.76 -2.82 -12.99
C HIS A 23 6.67 -2.53 -11.50
N ILE A 24 5.46 -2.57 -10.98
CA ILE A 24 5.22 -2.39 -9.55
C ILE A 24 4.53 -3.63 -9.00
N ALA A 25 4.75 -3.87 -7.71
CA ALA A 25 4.15 -5.02 -7.04
C ALA A 25 2.79 -4.66 -6.47
N ILE A 26 1.83 -5.54 -6.65
CA ILE A 26 0.50 -5.41 -6.05
C ILE A 26 0.02 -6.77 -5.60
N HIS A 27 -0.98 -6.78 -4.72
CA HIS A 27 -1.62 -8.02 -4.31
C HIS A 27 -3.08 -7.77 -3.99
N GLN A 28 -3.88 -8.82 -3.96
CA GLN A 28 -5.30 -8.74 -3.67
C GLN A 28 -5.54 -8.96 -2.19
N ARG A 29 -6.33 -8.07 -1.58
CA ARG A 29 -6.66 -8.20 -0.15
C ARG A 29 -7.61 -9.36 0.05
N GLY A 30 -7.36 -10.12 1.12
CA GLY A 30 -8.15 -11.28 1.46
C GLY A 30 -9.42 -10.95 2.24
N ALA A 31 -10.11 -12.01 2.63
CA ALA A 31 -11.35 -11.90 3.39
C ALA A 31 -11.08 -11.49 4.83
N GLY A 32 -12.11 -10.97 5.49
CA GLY A 32 -12.07 -10.71 6.93
C GLY A 32 -11.57 -9.33 7.32
N ASP A 33 -11.34 -8.46 6.36
CA ASP A 33 -10.88 -7.09 6.63
C ASP A 33 -11.52 -6.15 5.62
N ILE A 34 -11.28 -4.85 5.83
CA ILE A 34 -11.77 -3.84 4.88
C ILE A 34 -11.19 -4.11 3.49
N TRP A 35 -11.91 -3.65 2.49
CA TRP A 35 -11.48 -3.71 1.09
C TRP A 35 -11.20 -5.12 0.60
N GLN A 36 -11.97 -6.08 1.11
CA GLN A 36 -11.85 -7.46 0.68
C GLN A 36 -11.97 -7.56 -0.84
N GLY A 37 -11.04 -8.27 -1.46
CA GLY A 37 -11.04 -8.49 -2.90
C GLY A 37 -10.48 -7.34 -3.72
N LEU A 38 -10.21 -6.18 -3.12
CA LEU A 38 -9.56 -5.08 -3.82
C LEU A 38 -8.05 -5.28 -3.80
N TRP A 39 -7.39 -4.64 -4.75
CA TRP A 39 -5.94 -4.75 -4.89
C TRP A 39 -5.26 -3.57 -4.22
N GLU A 40 -4.06 -3.79 -3.70
CA GLU A 40 -3.31 -2.74 -3.03
C GLU A 40 -1.81 -2.92 -3.24
N LEU A 41 -1.07 -1.87 -2.91
CA LEU A 41 0.38 -1.94 -2.88
C LEU A 41 0.83 -2.81 -1.69
N PRO A 42 2.05 -3.37 -1.74
CA PRO A 42 2.56 -4.07 -0.57
C PRO A 42 2.65 -3.14 0.63
N GLN A 43 2.50 -3.71 1.81
CA GLN A 43 2.77 -3.02 3.05
C GLN A 43 4.12 -3.52 3.59
N ASP A 44 4.73 -2.71 4.46
CA ASP A 44 6.04 -3.06 5.02
C ASP A 44 6.03 -4.43 5.70
N THR A 45 4.89 -4.82 6.27
CA THR A 45 4.77 -6.12 6.95
C THR A 45 4.88 -7.29 5.98
N HIS A 46 4.76 -7.06 4.69
CA HIS A 46 4.93 -8.11 3.68
C HIS A 46 6.40 -8.36 3.35
N LEU A 47 7.30 -7.47 3.77
CA LEU A 47 8.73 -7.60 3.48
C LEU A 47 9.41 -8.42 4.57
N THR A 48 9.20 -9.73 4.53
CA THR A 48 9.75 -10.62 5.55
C THR A 48 11.03 -11.32 5.11
N SER A 49 11.39 -11.16 3.86
CA SER A 49 12.59 -11.80 3.30
C SER A 49 13.84 -11.00 3.64
N PRO A 50 14.96 -11.67 3.91
CA PRO A 50 16.21 -10.96 4.21
C PRO A 50 16.69 -10.02 3.11
N ASP A 51 16.33 -10.28 1.85
CA ASP A 51 16.75 -9.42 0.75
C ASP A 51 16.04 -8.06 0.78
N ALA A 52 15.02 -7.91 1.58
CA ALA A 52 14.33 -6.63 1.74
C ALA A 52 14.81 -5.87 2.98
N ALA A 53 15.74 -6.43 3.75
CA ALA A 53 16.23 -5.76 4.95
C ALA A 53 16.87 -4.43 4.56
N GLY A 54 16.57 -3.39 5.35
CA GLY A 54 17.15 -2.08 5.08
C GLY A 54 16.45 -1.27 4.00
N TRP A 55 15.28 -1.72 3.51
CA TRP A 55 14.57 -1.01 2.45
C TRP A 55 14.34 0.46 2.80
N GLU A 56 14.14 0.76 4.07
CA GLU A 56 13.84 2.12 4.49
C GLU A 56 14.97 3.10 4.20
N GLY A 57 16.21 2.62 4.25
CA GLY A 57 17.36 3.45 3.94
C GLY A 57 17.49 3.80 2.47
N GLU A 58 16.82 3.04 1.60
CA GLU A 58 16.87 3.26 0.15
C GLU A 58 15.61 3.93 -0.38
N ALA A 59 14.53 3.89 0.39
CA ALA A 59 13.24 4.37 -0.07
C ALA A 59 13.07 5.87 0.20
N GLN A 60 12.21 6.49 -0.61
CA GLN A 60 11.86 7.89 -0.46
C GLN A 60 10.44 7.99 0.09
N LEU A 61 10.27 8.72 1.18
CA LEU A 61 8.92 8.95 1.72
C LEU A 61 8.19 9.95 0.83
N LEU A 62 7.07 9.53 0.27
CA LEU A 62 6.26 10.38 -0.60
C LEU A 62 5.07 10.99 0.14
N HIS A 63 4.42 10.22 1.01
CA HIS A 63 3.27 10.68 1.77
C HIS A 63 3.38 10.19 3.20
N LYS A 64 3.06 11.06 4.15
CA LYS A 64 3.08 10.70 5.55
C LYS A 64 1.71 10.95 6.18
N GLU A 65 1.19 9.90 6.84
CA GLU A 65 -0.04 10.00 7.62
C GLU A 65 -1.22 10.56 6.84
N VAL A 66 -1.42 10.09 5.62
CA VAL A 66 -2.61 10.44 4.87
C VAL A 66 -3.80 9.80 5.56
N ARG A 67 -4.73 10.65 5.99
CA ARG A 67 -5.87 10.20 6.79
C ARG A 67 -7.04 9.86 5.90
N HIS A 68 -7.57 8.66 6.08
CA HIS A 68 -8.72 8.19 5.30
C HIS A 68 -9.76 7.65 6.27
N VAL A 69 -10.91 8.30 6.31
CA VAL A 69 -11.93 7.99 7.31
C VAL A 69 -12.96 7.03 6.74
N LEU A 70 -13.16 5.93 7.43
CA LEU A 70 -14.20 4.96 7.13
C LEU A 70 -15.22 5.00 8.28
N THR A 71 -16.33 4.28 8.13
CA THR A 71 -17.39 4.33 9.13
C THR A 71 -16.91 3.94 10.52
N HIS A 72 -16.14 2.87 10.62
CA HIS A 72 -15.71 2.34 11.92
C HIS A 72 -14.21 2.41 12.14
N GLN A 73 -13.47 2.94 11.21
CA GLN A 73 -12.01 3.03 11.34
C GLN A 73 -11.48 4.26 10.64
N VAL A 74 -10.32 4.67 11.09
CA VAL A 74 -9.53 5.71 10.45
C VAL A 74 -8.22 5.09 10.05
N ILE A 75 -7.87 5.23 8.78
CA ILE A 75 -6.61 4.71 8.27
C ILE A 75 -5.63 5.86 8.15
N LEU A 76 -4.44 5.67 8.70
CA LEU A 76 -3.33 6.59 8.51
C LEU A 76 -2.31 5.88 7.64
N ALA A 77 -2.08 6.40 6.45
CA ALA A 77 -1.24 5.73 5.47
C ALA A 77 0.01 6.53 5.15
N ASP A 78 1.13 5.85 5.21
CA ASP A 78 2.39 6.38 4.67
C ASP A 78 2.64 5.70 3.33
N LEU A 79 3.33 6.40 2.44
CA LEU A 79 3.72 5.82 1.16
C LEU A 79 5.19 6.10 0.90
N TYR A 80 5.93 5.04 0.62
CA TYR A 80 7.34 5.12 0.24
C TYR A 80 7.51 4.66 -1.20
N LEU A 81 8.42 5.31 -1.90
CA LEU A 81 8.86 4.85 -3.22
C LEU A 81 10.19 4.12 -3.03
N TRP A 82 10.24 2.87 -3.47
CA TRP A 82 11.45 2.06 -3.37
C TRP A 82 11.77 1.46 -4.73
N GLU A 83 12.98 1.70 -5.20
CA GLU A 83 13.43 1.23 -6.49
C GLU A 83 14.63 0.30 -6.29
N PRO A 84 14.41 -0.94 -5.86
CA PRO A 84 15.52 -1.87 -5.62
C PRO A 84 16.18 -2.30 -6.92
N HIS A 85 17.45 -2.67 -6.82
CA HIS A 85 18.19 -3.18 -7.99
C HIS A 85 17.64 -4.50 -8.48
N THR A 86 17.18 -5.33 -7.56
CA THR A 86 16.56 -6.61 -7.91
C THR A 86 15.22 -6.69 -7.21
N ARG A 87 14.29 -7.45 -7.79
CA ARG A 87 12.98 -7.61 -7.17
C ARG A 87 13.11 -8.29 -5.82
N PRO A 88 12.57 -7.72 -4.76
CA PRO A 88 12.55 -8.40 -3.47
C PRO A 88 11.63 -9.62 -3.54
N THR A 89 11.88 -10.57 -2.66
CA THR A 89 11.01 -11.73 -2.53
C THR A 89 9.74 -11.31 -1.78
N LEU A 90 8.61 -11.49 -2.43
CA LEU A 90 7.29 -11.18 -1.86
C LEU A 90 6.48 -12.47 -1.77
N PRO A 91 5.40 -12.48 -0.98
CA PRO A 91 4.52 -13.65 -0.95
C PRO A 91 4.04 -14.04 -2.34
N GLU A 92 3.71 -15.31 -2.53
CA GLU A 92 3.44 -15.88 -3.85
C GLU A 92 2.27 -15.24 -4.58
N ASP A 93 1.31 -14.70 -3.83
CA ASP A 93 0.12 -14.10 -4.44
C ASP A 93 0.35 -12.67 -4.94
N PHE A 94 1.55 -12.13 -4.76
CA PHE A 94 1.88 -10.81 -5.29
C PHE A 94 2.24 -10.92 -6.75
N ILE A 95 1.85 -9.91 -7.52
CA ILE A 95 2.17 -9.87 -8.95
C ILE A 95 2.85 -8.54 -9.27
N TRP A 96 3.55 -8.52 -10.40
CA TRP A 96 4.23 -7.32 -10.89
C TRP A 96 3.52 -6.87 -12.15
N VAL A 97 3.08 -5.61 -12.16
CA VAL A 97 2.33 -5.06 -13.29
C VAL A 97 2.91 -3.72 -13.68
N THR A 98 2.69 -3.32 -14.93
CA THR A 98 3.05 -1.98 -15.35
C THR A 98 2.01 -1.00 -14.80
N ARG A 99 2.35 0.29 -14.83
CA ARG A 99 1.42 1.31 -14.37
C ARG A 99 0.14 1.31 -15.21
N ASP A 100 0.27 1.07 -16.52
CA ASP A 100 -0.90 0.99 -17.38
C ASP A 100 -1.78 -0.20 -17.06
N GLU A 101 -1.16 -1.36 -16.79
CA GLU A 101 -1.91 -2.56 -16.43
C GLU A 101 -2.66 -2.38 -15.11
N LEU A 102 -2.18 -1.49 -14.25
CA LEU A 102 -2.82 -1.27 -12.97
C LEU A 102 -4.27 -0.83 -13.11
N GLN A 103 -4.61 -0.20 -14.23
CA GLN A 103 -5.98 0.27 -14.47
C GLN A 103 -6.98 -0.87 -14.56
N ALA A 104 -6.51 -2.09 -14.82
CA ALA A 104 -7.38 -3.27 -14.88
C ALA A 104 -7.73 -3.82 -13.51
N TYR A 105 -7.16 -3.29 -12.45
CA TYR A 105 -7.34 -3.80 -11.09
C TYR A 105 -8.14 -2.83 -10.25
N ALA A 106 -9.08 -3.36 -9.47
CA ALA A 106 -9.90 -2.51 -8.60
C ALA A 106 -9.12 -2.14 -7.35
N LEU A 107 -8.90 -0.86 -7.15
CA LEU A 107 -8.12 -0.33 -6.03
C LEU A 107 -9.02 0.41 -5.05
N PRO A 108 -8.73 0.37 -3.74
CA PRO A 108 -9.42 1.25 -2.80
C PRO A 108 -9.15 2.71 -3.13
N ARG A 109 -10.11 3.57 -2.81
CA ARG A 109 -9.95 4.99 -3.06
C ARG A 109 -8.66 5.55 -2.44
N LEU A 110 -8.29 5.08 -1.26
CA LEU A 110 -7.07 5.54 -0.62
C LEU A 110 -5.85 5.29 -1.50
N ILE A 111 -5.76 4.10 -2.11
CA ILE A 111 -4.63 3.78 -2.99
C ILE A 111 -4.63 4.71 -4.20
N GLU A 112 -5.80 4.98 -4.78
CA GLU A 112 -5.89 5.91 -5.90
C GLU A 112 -5.37 7.30 -5.52
N ILE A 113 -5.74 7.77 -4.33
CA ILE A 113 -5.27 9.05 -3.84
C ILE A 113 -3.76 9.07 -3.69
N LEU A 114 -3.20 8.01 -3.10
CA LEU A 114 -1.76 7.93 -2.89
C LEU A 114 -0.98 7.89 -4.20
N LEU A 115 -1.54 7.23 -5.23
CA LEU A 115 -0.87 7.10 -6.51
C LEU A 115 -1.00 8.35 -7.39
N ALA A 116 -1.92 9.25 -7.06
CA ALA A 116 -2.21 10.39 -7.93
C ALA A 116 -0.99 11.27 -8.18
N ASP A 117 -0.08 11.34 -7.20
CA ASP A 117 1.11 12.19 -7.31
C ASP A 117 2.32 11.48 -7.94
N ILE A 118 2.17 10.20 -8.27
CA ILE A 118 3.26 9.44 -8.86
C ILE A 118 3.04 9.39 -10.38
N PRO A 119 3.93 10.00 -11.16
CA PRO A 119 3.74 9.99 -12.61
C PRO A 119 3.75 8.58 -13.18
N ALA A 120 2.88 8.36 -14.16
CA ALA A 120 2.81 7.09 -14.86
C ALA A 120 3.54 7.23 -16.19
N ASP A 121 4.82 7.10 -16.21
CA ASP A 121 5.54 7.21 -17.47
C ASP A 121 6.09 5.89 -17.95
#